data_550533cf8455e162442dd088a2d38f76
#
_entry.id   550533cf8455e162442dd088a2d38f76
#
_cell.length_a   1.000
_cell.length_b   1.000
_cell.length_c   1.000
_cell.angle_alpha   90.00
_cell.angle_beta   90.00
_cell.angle_gamma   90.00
#
_symmetry.space_group_name_H-M   'P 1'
#
loop_
_entity.id
_entity.type
_entity.pdbx_description
1 polymer ?
#
loop_
_entity_poly.entity_id
_entity_poly.type
_entity_poly.pdbx_seq_one_letter_code
_entity_poly.pdbx_strand_id
1 'polypeptide(L)'
;MSALTDSATTVAELKARVLAFVQERDWEQFHAPKNLSMALAAEAGELMEHFLWATSEQSRAVVQDPARRARIAEELADVVIYALEFANMTGLDVSAAIQAKMSANAKKYPVEKARGRSDK
;
A
#
# COMPACT_ATOMS: atom_id res chain seq x y z
N MET A 1 -14.68 -14.49 11.99
CA MET A 1 -13.36 -14.02 11.59
C MET A 1 -12.79 -13.14 12.69
N SER A 2 -11.61 -13.45 13.19
CA SER A 2 -10.94 -12.63 14.21
C SER A 2 -10.53 -11.30 13.60
N ALA A 3 -10.56 -10.25 14.38
CA ALA A 3 -10.11 -8.94 13.95
C ALA A 3 -8.60 -8.95 13.67
N LEU A 4 -8.19 -8.27 12.61
CA LEU A 4 -6.79 -8.10 12.24
C LEU A 4 -6.32 -6.76 12.77
N THR A 5 -5.13 -6.73 13.35
CA THR A 5 -4.46 -5.50 13.76
C THR A 5 -3.00 -5.57 13.33
N ASP A 6 -2.40 -4.42 13.09
CA ASP A 6 -0.99 -4.36 12.65
C ASP A 6 -0.04 -5.02 13.64
N SER A 7 -0.32 -4.88 14.94
CA SER A 7 0.55 -5.44 15.98
C SER A 7 0.43 -6.97 16.11
N ALA A 8 -0.64 -7.57 15.61
CA ALA A 8 -0.94 -8.99 15.79
C ALA A 8 -1.04 -9.77 14.47
N THR A 9 -0.74 -9.13 13.35
CA THR A 9 -0.91 -9.72 12.02
C THR A 9 0.39 -9.59 11.22
N THR A 10 0.81 -10.67 10.59
CA THR A 10 2.00 -10.66 9.73
C THR A 10 1.62 -10.32 8.28
N VAL A 11 2.58 -9.87 7.50
CA VAL A 11 2.40 -9.66 6.06
C VAL A 11 2.01 -10.99 5.39
N ALA A 12 2.60 -12.10 5.82
CA ALA A 12 2.27 -13.43 5.29
C ALA A 12 0.79 -13.76 5.50
N GLU A 13 0.23 -13.44 6.65
CA GLU A 13 -1.19 -13.66 6.94
C GLU A 13 -2.09 -12.81 6.04
N LEU A 14 -1.73 -11.54 5.82
CA LEU A 14 -2.47 -10.66 4.93
C LEU A 14 -2.42 -11.17 3.48
N LYS A 15 -1.24 -11.56 3.01
CA LYS A 15 -1.09 -12.15 1.67
C LYS A 15 -1.98 -13.38 1.50
N ALA A 16 -1.98 -14.27 2.50
CA ALA A 16 -2.79 -15.49 2.46
C ALA A 16 -4.28 -15.18 2.42
N ARG A 17 -4.76 -14.19 3.17
CA ARG A 17 -6.17 -13.81 3.16
C ARG A 17 -6.58 -13.18 1.83
N VAL A 18 -5.75 -12.35 1.25
CA VAL A 18 -5.99 -11.76 -0.07
C VAL A 18 -6.04 -12.87 -1.12
N LEU A 19 -5.10 -13.80 -1.09
CA LEU A 19 -5.06 -14.91 -2.04
C LEU A 19 -6.31 -15.80 -1.92
N ALA A 20 -6.73 -16.14 -0.71
CA ALA A 20 -7.94 -16.94 -0.48
C ALA A 20 -9.18 -16.23 -1.06
N PHE A 21 -9.31 -14.94 -0.82
CA PHE A 21 -10.41 -14.13 -1.35
C PHE A 21 -10.46 -14.19 -2.89
N VAL A 22 -9.31 -14.08 -3.52
CA VAL A 22 -9.17 -14.10 -4.98
C VAL A 22 -9.46 -15.49 -5.53
N GLN A 23 -8.96 -16.54 -4.88
CA GLN A 23 -9.17 -17.92 -5.30
C GLN A 23 -10.62 -18.37 -5.20
N GLU A 24 -11.30 -17.98 -4.14
CA GLU A 24 -12.73 -18.27 -3.95
C GLU A 24 -13.60 -17.73 -5.09
N ARG A 25 -13.14 -16.71 -5.78
CA ARG A 25 -13.84 -16.04 -6.89
C ARG A 25 -13.28 -16.39 -8.24
N ASP A 26 -12.28 -17.24 -8.28
CA ASP A 26 -11.58 -17.63 -9.52
C ASP A 26 -11.05 -16.42 -10.29
N TRP A 27 -10.48 -15.45 -9.56
CA TRP A 27 -9.97 -14.22 -10.14
C TRP A 27 -8.49 -14.25 -10.51
N GLU A 28 -7.76 -15.31 -10.13
CA GLU A 28 -6.33 -15.44 -10.47
C GLU A 28 -6.10 -15.34 -11.97
N GLN A 29 -7.03 -15.85 -12.76
CA GLN A 29 -6.95 -15.79 -14.21
C GLN A 29 -6.87 -14.36 -14.78
N PHE A 30 -7.31 -13.36 -14.00
CA PHE A 30 -7.27 -11.95 -14.40
C PHE A 30 -6.08 -11.21 -13.80
N HIS A 31 -5.30 -11.85 -12.95
CA HIS A 31 -4.27 -11.20 -12.12
C HIS A 31 -2.87 -11.35 -12.69
N ALA A 32 -2.71 -11.10 -13.98
CA ALA A 32 -1.38 -10.94 -14.57
C ALA A 32 -0.68 -9.73 -13.91
N PRO A 33 0.64 -9.76 -13.73
CA PRO A 33 1.38 -8.63 -13.13
C PRO A 33 1.08 -7.29 -13.78
N LYS A 34 0.95 -7.24 -15.09
CA LYS A 34 0.57 -6.03 -15.82
C LYS A 34 -0.76 -5.48 -15.32
N ASN A 35 -1.78 -6.34 -15.23
CA ASN A 35 -3.12 -5.92 -14.81
C ASN A 35 -3.14 -5.46 -13.36
N LEU A 36 -2.42 -6.15 -12.48
CA LEU A 36 -2.31 -5.79 -11.07
C LEU A 36 -1.58 -4.46 -10.89
N SER A 37 -0.54 -4.20 -11.67
CA SER A 37 0.18 -2.93 -11.60
C SER A 37 -0.71 -1.76 -12.00
N MET A 38 -1.57 -1.96 -13.00
CA MET A 38 -2.53 -0.94 -13.46
C MET A 38 -3.64 -0.72 -12.43
N ALA A 39 -4.16 -1.80 -11.84
CA ALA A 39 -5.18 -1.71 -10.79
C ALA A 39 -4.61 -0.98 -9.56
N LEU A 40 -3.39 -1.30 -9.16
CA LEU A 40 -2.70 -0.61 -8.06
C LEU A 40 -2.58 0.89 -8.34
N ALA A 41 -2.19 1.27 -9.55
CA ALA A 41 -2.08 2.68 -9.93
C ALA A 41 -3.44 3.38 -9.90
N ALA A 42 -4.50 2.72 -10.35
CA ALA A 42 -5.86 3.27 -10.32
C ALA A 42 -6.32 3.51 -8.87
N GLU A 43 -6.08 2.57 -7.98
CA GLU A 43 -6.45 2.72 -6.56
C GLU A 43 -5.61 3.80 -5.87
N ALA A 44 -4.33 3.92 -6.21
CA ALA A 44 -3.49 5.02 -5.73
C ALA A 44 -4.05 6.37 -6.19
N GLY A 45 -4.57 6.43 -7.42
CA GLY A 45 -5.26 7.62 -7.94
C GLY A 45 -6.51 7.97 -7.13
N GLU A 46 -7.30 6.98 -6.75
CA GLU A 46 -8.50 7.20 -5.92
C GLU A 46 -8.13 7.71 -4.52
N LEU A 47 -7.06 7.19 -3.94
CA LEU A 47 -6.54 7.72 -2.67
C LEU A 47 -6.14 9.19 -2.84
N MET A 48 -5.45 9.53 -3.92
CA MET A 48 -5.01 10.90 -4.22
C MET A 48 -6.18 11.86 -4.38
N GLU A 49 -7.31 11.41 -4.93
CA GLU A 49 -8.49 12.24 -5.17
C GLU A 49 -9.02 12.92 -3.91
N HIS A 50 -8.85 12.28 -2.74
CA HIS A 50 -9.26 12.86 -1.47
C HIS A 50 -8.53 14.16 -1.13
N PHE A 51 -7.37 14.40 -1.75
CA PHE A 51 -6.48 15.53 -1.43
C PHE A 51 -6.25 16.47 -2.61
N LEU A 52 -6.84 16.16 -3.76
CA LEU A 52 -6.51 16.81 -5.04
C LEU A 52 -6.63 18.35 -4.99
N TRP A 53 -7.65 18.84 -4.30
CA TRP A 53 -7.93 20.28 -4.22
C TRP A 53 -7.53 20.89 -2.87
N ALA A 54 -6.83 20.14 -2.04
CA ALA A 54 -6.39 20.58 -0.73
C ALA A 54 -4.95 21.10 -0.78
N THR A 55 -4.65 22.11 0.04
CA THR A 55 -3.26 22.46 0.34
C THR A 55 -2.65 21.39 1.24
N SER A 56 -1.33 21.40 1.39
CA SER A 56 -0.65 20.46 2.31
C SER A 56 -1.21 20.56 3.73
N GLU A 57 -1.46 21.77 4.21
CA GLU A 57 -2.04 21.99 5.55
C GLU A 57 -3.46 21.43 5.63
N GLN A 58 -4.29 21.72 4.63
CA GLN A 58 -5.65 21.20 4.58
C GLN A 58 -5.67 19.68 4.53
N SER A 59 -4.71 19.07 3.82
CA SER A 59 -4.65 17.60 3.73
C SER A 59 -4.42 16.95 5.09
N ARG A 60 -3.66 17.59 5.97
CA ARG A 60 -3.46 17.11 7.35
C ARG A 60 -4.77 17.14 8.14
N ALA A 61 -5.60 18.14 7.92
CA ALA A 61 -6.90 18.28 8.60
C ALA A 61 -7.93 17.27 8.05
N VAL A 62 -7.94 17.03 6.74
CA VAL A 62 -8.87 16.11 6.08
C VAL A 62 -8.86 14.72 6.71
N VAL A 63 -7.68 14.20 7.04
CA VAL A 63 -7.55 12.85 7.62
C VAL A 63 -8.07 12.74 9.03
N GLN A 64 -8.38 13.86 9.68
CA GLN A 64 -8.95 13.88 11.03
C GLN A 64 -10.48 13.87 11.02
N ASP A 65 -11.11 14.19 9.89
CA ASP A 65 -12.57 14.11 9.78
C ASP A 65 -13.01 12.64 9.75
N PRO A 66 -13.84 12.17 10.71
CA PRO A 66 -14.14 10.74 10.82
C PRO A 66 -14.73 10.10 9.57
N ALA A 67 -15.65 10.78 8.87
CA ALA A 67 -16.28 10.25 7.67
C ALA A 67 -15.28 10.15 6.50
N ARG A 68 -14.44 11.17 6.32
CA ARG A 68 -13.43 11.17 5.27
C ARG A 68 -12.31 10.20 5.59
N ARG A 69 -11.91 10.13 6.85
CA ARG A 69 -10.89 9.18 7.31
C ARG A 69 -11.30 7.73 7.00
N ALA A 70 -12.57 7.38 7.20
CA ALA A 70 -13.06 6.05 6.90
C ALA A 70 -12.93 5.71 5.41
N ARG A 71 -13.27 6.65 4.53
CA ARG A 71 -13.14 6.47 3.08
C ARG A 71 -11.68 6.41 2.64
N ILE A 72 -10.83 7.24 3.24
CA ILE A 72 -9.38 7.21 2.97
C ILE A 72 -8.79 5.87 3.37
N ALA A 73 -9.23 5.31 4.51
CA ALA A 73 -8.80 3.99 4.95
C ALA A 73 -9.18 2.90 3.94
N GLU A 74 -10.39 2.97 3.36
CA GLU A 74 -10.82 2.04 2.31
C GLU A 74 -9.91 2.12 1.08
N GLU A 75 -9.57 3.32 0.64
CA GLU A 75 -8.71 3.51 -0.53
C GLU A 75 -7.28 3.03 -0.25
N LEU A 76 -6.77 3.31 0.95
CA LEU A 76 -5.46 2.79 1.34
C LEU A 76 -5.46 1.26 1.37
N ALA A 77 -6.53 0.66 1.90
CA ALA A 77 -6.67 -0.78 1.94
C ALA A 77 -6.64 -1.38 0.52
N ASP A 78 -7.35 -0.77 -0.43
CA ASP A 78 -7.37 -1.23 -1.82
C ASP A 78 -5.97 -1.19 -2.45
N VAL A 79 -5.21 -0.12 -2.20
CA VAL A 79 -3.83 0.00 -2.66
C VAL A 79 -2.97 -1.14 -2.12
N VAL A 80 -3.07 -1.41 -0.82
CA VAL A 80 -2.26 -2.45 -0.18
C VAL A 80 -2.70 -3.84 -0.61
N ILE A 81 -4.00 -4.08 -0.76
CA ILE A 81 -4.54 -5.36 -1.25
C ILE A 81 -3.95 -5.69 -2.62
N TYR A 82 -3.96 -4.75 -3.57
CA TYR A 82 -3.38 -5.00 -4.89
C TYR A 82 -1.86 -5.19 -4.84
N ALA A 83 -1.16 -4.47 -3.97
CA ALA A 83 0.28 -4.67 -3.78
C ALA A 83 0.58 -6.08 -3.24
N LEU A 84 -0.21 -6.56 -2.28
CA LEU A 84 -0.06 -7.90 -1.72
C LEU A 84 -0.41 -8.98 -2.75
N GLU A 85 -1.45 -8.77 -3.54
CA GLU A 85 -1.81 -9.72 -4.60
C GLU A 85 -0.73 -9.76 -5.69
N PHE A 86 -0.15 -8.61 -6.02
CA PHE A 86 1.01 -8.58 -6.93
C PHE A 86 2.15 -9.45 -6.39
N ALA A 87 2.44 -9.33 -5.10
CA ALA A 87 3.46 -10.16 -4.45
C ALA A 87 3.08 -11.65 -4.48
N ASN A 88 1.80 -11.98 -4.27
CA ASN A 88 1.31 -13.35 -4.38
C ASN A 88 1.56 -13.94 -5.78
N MET A 89 1.19 -13.18 -6.81
CA MET A 89 1.27 -13.66 -8.19
C MET A 89 2.70 -13.71 -8.73
N THR A 90 3.63 -12.96 -8.14
CA THR A 90 5.03 -12.93 -8.59
C THR A 90 5.97 -13.71 -7.68
N GLY A 91 5.49 -14.22 -6.54
CA GLY A 91 6.32 -14.93 -5.59
C GLY A 91 7.31 -14.06 -4.82
N LEU A 92 7.07 -12.74 -4.77
CA LEU A 92 7.95 -11.81 -4.08
C LEU A 92 7.66 -11.78 -2.58
N ASP A 93 8.73 -11.70 -1.79
CA ASP A 93 8.63 -11.48 -0.34
C ASP A 93 8.66 -9.97 -0.08
N VAL A 94 7.55 -9.44 0.42
CA VAL A 94 7.38 -7.99 0.60
C VAL A 94 8.32 -7.45 1.68
N SER A 95 8.42 -8.14 2.81
CA SER A 95 9.28 -7.70 3.91
C SER A 95 10.74 -7.64 3.50
N ALA A 96 11.21 -8.68 2.80
CA ALA A 96 12.58 -8.73 2.30
C ALA A 96 12.84 -7.62 1.27
N ALA A 97 11.88 -7.39 0.37
CA ALA A 97 11.99 -6.33 -0.63
C ALA A 97 12.06 -4.94 0.02
N ILE A 98 11.24 -4.70 1.05
CA ILE A 98 11.25 -3.44 1.79
C ILE A 98 12.60 -3.25 2.49
N GLN A 99 13.10 -4.28 3.18
CA GLN A 99 14.38 -4.21 3.88
C GLN A 99 15.53 -3.89 2.92
N ALA A 100 15.59 -4.58 1.79
CA ALA A 100 16.61 -4.36 0.78
C ALA A 100 16.55 -2.93 0.23
N LYS A 101 15.33 -2.46 -0.05
CA LYS A 101 15.14 -1.11 -0.60
C LYS A 101 15.49 -0.03 0.41
N MET A 102 15.10 -0.20 1.67
CA MET A 102 15.45 0.76 2.73
C MET A 102 16.96 0.81 2.96
N SER A 103 17.64 -0.33 2.90
CA SER A 103 19.11 -0.37 3.00
C SER A 103 19.78 0.40 1.86
N ALA A 104 19.29 0.21 0.63
CA ALA A 104 19.77 0.95 -0.53
C ALA A 104 19.50 2.46 -0.39
N ASN A 105 18.31 2.81 0.09
CA ASN A 105 17.94 4.21 0.30
C ASN A 105 18.79 4.87 1.40
N ALA A 106 19.13 4.15 2.45
CA ALA A 106 20.01 4.67 3.51
C ALA A 106 21.39 5.03 2.98
N LYS A 107 21.89 4.28 2.01
CA LYS A 107 23.17 4.58 1.35
C LYS A 107 23.04 5.76 0.40
N LYS A 108 21.93 5.85 -0.33
CA LYS A 108 21.65 6.93 -1.28
C LYS A 108 21.38 8.26 -0.59
N TYR A 109 20.72 8.21 0.56
CA TYR A 109 20.31 9.38 1.35
C TYR A 109 20.87 9.27 2.78
N PRO A 110 22.20 9.40 2.97
CA PRO A 110 22.76 9.32 4.32
C PRO A 110 22.22 10.46 5.19
N VAL A 111 22.01 10.17 6.48
CA VAL A 111 21.37 11.09 7.43
C VAL A 111 22.05 12.47 7.42
N GLU A 112 23.38 12.50 7.38
CA GLU A 112 24.18 13.73 7.42
C GLU A 112 23.85 14.68 6.25
N LYS A 113 23.43 14.12 5.11
CA LYS A 113 23.13 14.90 3.90
C LYS A 113 21.64 15.10 3.67
N ALA A 114 20.81 14.19 4.16
CA ALA A 114 19.37 14.15 3.84
C ALA A 114 18.49 14.77 4.91
N ARG A 115 18.99 14.89 6.15
CA ARG A 115 18.18 15.35 7.28
C ARG A 115 17.60 16.74 7.03
N GLY A 116 16.28 16.84 7.15
CA GLY A 116 15.58 18.10 6.96
C GLY A 116 15.48 18.58 5.50
N ARG A 117 15.84 17.72 4.53
CA ARG A 117 15.83 18.04 3.10
C ARG A 117 14.98 17.04 2.34
N SER A 118 14.21 17.55 1.38
CA SER A 118 13.38 16.71 0.49
C SER A 118 13.93 16.64 -0.94
N ASP A 119 14.92 17.46 -1.28
CA ASP A 119 15.57 17.41 -2.59
C ASP A 119 16.45 16.15 -2.69
N LYS A 120 16.24 15.41 -3.74
CA LYS A 120 16.93 14.12 -3.97
C LYS A 120 18.02 14.25 -4.99
#